data_0924dd3feac00b86d61f8e13bcbe33f1
#
_entry.id   0924dd3feac00b86d61f8e13bcbe33f1
#
_cell.length_a   1.000
_cell.length_b   1.000
_cell.length_c   1.000
_cell.angle_alpha   90.00
_cell.angle_beta   90.00
_cell.angle_gamma   90.00
#
_symmetry.space_group_name_H-M   'P 1'
#
loop_
_entity.id
_entity.type
_entity.pdbx_description
1 polymer ?
#
loop_
_entity_poly.entity_id
_entity_poly.type
_entity_poly.pdbx_seq_one_letter_code
_entity_poly.pdbx_strand_id
1 'polypeptide(L)'
;MSARQLSTAHVTRVQNLERTPRWLHRLLPWVNVGGGVFRVNRRRIVSSRFTGVVFSGNDRTLAPTPESLSLFPGFAGQTPEDIQAVSKVFKSHKLAAGKELSIDDGSLLIVVNGQIQQNATTPEGRQIRHLFLAAGQSGIVRHDAHHGPLVATGDTTIVTLSPALAEHYPWLSGALDQIDQQGEPAVGVNQYGEAAIQVLSSVDGEPKLPTTFVDYQDHPREYYLHSLQTVLRTHTRITDLYSNEFDQLREQVRVVIDVIREREEWELLNNPEFGLLRETAIAQRVPTRSGPPTPDDLDELLTRVWKKPGFFLAHPKAIAAFGREATRRGVPPPTVTLFGSPFLTWRGIPLVPSDKIPVSEFGETSILLLRVGEEEQGVIGLHNTGITGEVEPGLSVRYSGTDQFSVASHLITRYFSAAVLVEDAIARLDNVLIGNYYDYAP
;
A
#
# COMPACT_ATOMS: atom_id res chain seq x y z
N MET A 1 -27.04 -8.77 40.71
CA MET A 1 -26.39 -9.95 41.32
C MET A 1 -25.69 -9.53 42.58
N SER A 2 -25.79 -10.28 43.66
CA SER A 2 -25.06 -9.95 44.89
C SER A 2 -23.59 -10.35 44.76
N ALA A 3 -22.66 -9.61 45.39
CA ALA A 3 -21.22 -9.91 45.37
C ALA A 3 -20.91 -11.34 45.90
N ARG A 4 -21.80 -11.93 46.72
CA ARG A 4 -21.72 -13.31 47.17
C ARG A 4 -21.84 -14.36 46.05
N GLN A 5 -22.58 -14.08 45.00
CA GLN A 5 -22.73 -15.02 43.89
C GLN A 5 -21.49 -15.03 42.94
N LEU A 6 -20.79 -13.89 42.84
CA LEU A 6 -19.56 -13.77 42.10
C LEU A 6 -18.38 -14.47 42.81
N SER A 7 -18.33 -14.44 44.15
CA SER A 7 -17.24 -15.04 44.93
C SER A 7 -17.35 -16.57 45.08
N THR A 8 -18.52 -17.16 44.80
CA THR A 8 -18.76 -18.61 44.95
C THR A 8 -18.96 -19.34 43.63
N ALA A 9 -19.17 -18.60 42.53
CA ALA A 9 -19.34 -19.16 41.19
C ALA A 9 -18.03 -19.15 40.41
N HIS A 10 -17.76 -20.23 39.69
CA HIS A 10 -16.68 -20.24 38.71
C HIS A 10 -17.10 -19.38 37.51
N VAL A 11 -16.48 -18.17 37.37
CA VAL A 11 -16.86 -17.17 36.39
C VAL A 11 -15.76 -17.08 35.32
N THR A 12 -16.15 -17.11 34.07
CA THR A 12 -15.21 -16.86 32.96
C THR A 12 -14.83 -15.38 32.92
N ARG A 13 -13.69 -15.07 32.32
CA ARG A 13 -13.34 -13.69 31.97
C ARG A 13 -14.41 -13.08 31.07
N VAL A 14 -14.56 -11.76 31.12
CA VAL A 14 -15.48 -11.02 30.24
C VAL A 14 -15.12 -11.30 28.78
N GLN A 15 -16.08 -11.82 28.01
CA GLN A 15 -15.90 -12.09 26.59
C GLN A 15 -16.07 -10.80 25.79
N ASN A 16 -15.20 -10.60 24.80
CA ASN A 16 -15.25 -9.48 23.88
C ASN A 16 -15.31 -10.04 22.43
N LEU A 17 -16.46 -9.84 21.77
CA LEU A 17 -16.72 -10.33 20.40
C LEU A 17 -15.88 -9.62 19.34
N GLU A 18 -15.43 -8.40 19.61
CA GLU A 18 -14.56 -7.64 18.70
C GLU A 18 -13.13 -8.17 18.68
N ARG A 19 -12.75 -9.00 19.66
CA ARG A 19 -11.38 -9.49 19.80
C ARG A 19 -11.01 -10.44 18.66
N THR A 20 -10.03 -10.02 17.87
CA THR A 20 -9.41 -10.81 16.80
C THR A 20 -8.00 -11.25 17.15
N PRO A 21 -7.37 -12.13 16.38
CA PRO A 21 -5.95 -12.49 16.56
C PRO A 21 -4.97 -11.33 16.35
N ARG A 22 -5.35 -10.27 15.61
CA ARG A 22 -4.50 -9.09 15.32
C ARG A 22 -3.15 -9.47 14.75
N TRP A 23 -3.19 -10.22 13.66
CA TRP A 23 -1.99 -10.79 13.04
C TRP A 23 -1.04 -9.73 12.52
N LEU A 24 -1.56 -8.64 11.93
CA LEU A 24 -0.70 -7.57 11.43
C LEU A 24 0.12 -6.96 12.57
N HIS A 25 -0.53 -6.61 13.68
CA HIS A 25 0.15 -6.09 14.85
C HIS A 25 1.23 -7.04 15.40
N ARG A 26 1.02 -8.35 15.32
CA ARG A 26 1.97 -9.37 15.80
C ARG A 26 3.13 -9.62 14.85
N LEU A 27 2.91 -9.45 13.56
CA LEU A 27 3.89 -9.78 12.52
C LEU A 27 4.78 -8.60 12.14
N LEU A 28 4.32 -7.36 12.40
CA LEU A 28 5.15 -6.18 12.19
C LEU A 28 6.27 -6.11 13.24
N PRO A 29 7.52 -5.94 12.83
CA PRO A 29 8.59 -5.52 13.73
C PRO A 29 8.32 -4.09 14.21
N TRP A 30 8.42 -3.87 15.51
CA TRP A 30 8.14 -2.58 16.14
C TRP A 30 9.42 -1.84 16.48
N VAL A 31 9.51 -0.56 16.10
CA VAL A 31 10.65 0.32 16.35
C VAL A 31 10.22 1.43 17.32
N ASN A 32 11.07 1.70 18.32
CA ASN A 32 10.83 2.76 19.27
C ASN A 32 11.23 4.13 18.70
N VAL A 33 10.30 5.09 18.77
CA VAL A 33 10.47 6.46 18.27
C VAL A 33 10.40 7.45 19.41
N GLY A 34 11.54 7.74 20.05
CA GLY A 34 11.59 8.62 21.23
C GLY A 34 11.17 10.08 20.96
N GLY A 35 11.31 10.57 19.73
CA GLY A 35 10.98 11.95 19.35
C GLY A 35 9.59 12.15 18.71
N GLY A 36 8.77 11.10 18.60
CA GLY A 36 7.44 11.17 17.98
C GLY A 36 7.44 11.26 16.44
N VAL A 37 8.61 11.34 15.81
CA VAL A 37 8.79 11.42 14.35
C VAL A 37 9.85 10.42 13.92
N PHE A 38 9.54 9.63 12.91
CA PHE A 38 10.47 8.70 12.27
C PHE A 38 10.75 9.17 10.84
N ARG A 39 12.04 9.41 10.53
CA ARG A 39 12.49 9.81 9.20
C ARG A 39 13.01 8.61 8.42
N VAL A 40 12.52 8.41 7.21
CA VAL A 40 13.05 7.41 6.29
C VAL A 40 14.20 8.01 5.52
N ASN A 41 15.43 7.73 5.98
CA ASN A 41 16.64 8.21 5.33
C ASN A 41 16.95 7.34 4.10
N ARG A 42 16.86 7.91 2.90
CA ARG A 42 17.13 7.25 1.62
C ARG A 42 18.29 7.92 0.91
N ARG A 43 18.91 7.21 -0.02
CA ARG A 43 19.77 7.84 -1.01
C ARG A 43 18.95 8.83 -1.83
N ARG A 44 19.60 9.87 -2.37
CA ARG A 44 18.94 10.85 -3.22
C ARG A 44 18.30 10.14 -4.41
N ILE A 45 16.98 10.22 -4.50
CA ILE A 45 16.19 9.70 -5.60
C ILE A 45 15.94 10.85 -6.55
N VAL A 46 16.42 10.71 -7.79
CA VAL A 46 16.00 11.58 -8.88
C VAL A 46 14.66 11.02 -9.34
N SER A 47 13.58 11.79 -9.18
CA SER A 47 12.24 11.39 -9.62
C SER A 47 12.25 11.23 -11.14
N SER A 48 12.41 9.98 -11.63
CA SER A 48 12.42 9.67 -13.05
C SER A 48 11.03 9.35 -13.63
N ARG A 49 10.03 9.16 -12.77
CA ARG A 49 8.64 8.88 -13.21
C ARG A 49 7.65 9.49 -12.24
N PHE A 50 6.79 10.35 -12.75
CA PHE A 50 5.69 10.90 -11.98
C PHE A 50 4.56 9.86 -11.90
N THR A 51 4.20 9.43 -10.69
CA THR A 51 3.16 8.40 -10.44
C THR A 51 1.97 8.92 -9.63
N GLY A 52 1.88 10.24 -9.44
CA GLY A 52 0.92 10.87 -8.53
C GLY A 52 -0.29 11.48 -9.21
N VAL A 53 -0.71 11.02 -10.41
CA VAL A 53 -1.85 11.61 -11.11
C VAL A 53 -3.16 11.24 -10.42
N VAL A 54 -3.92 12.26 -10.05
CA VAL A 54 -5.29 12.13 -9.56
C VAL A 54 -6.24 12.42 -10.71
N PHE A 55 -7.25 11.57 -10.88
CA PHE A 55 -8.23 11.70 -11.95
C PHE A 55 -9.58 12.13 -11.39
N SER A 56 -10.33 12.90 -12.18
CA SER A 56 -11.70 13.30 -11.90
C SER A 56 -12.58 13.06 -13.12
N GLY A 57 -13.86 12.89 -12.90
CA GLY A 57 -14.85 12.65 -13.95
C GLY A 57 -15.43 11.24 -13.91
N ASN A 58 -16.25 10.92 -14.90
CA ASN A 58 -16.85 9.60 -15.10
C ASN A 58 -16.15 8.89 -16.29
N ASP A 59 -16.56 7.67 -16.56
CA ASP A 59 -15.98 6.80 -17.60
C ASP A 59 -15.73 7.46 -18.98
N ARG A 60 -16.50 8.49 -19.35
CA ARG A 60 -16.38 9.16 -20.65
C ARG A 60 -15.66 10.50 -20.57
N THR A 61 -15.60 11.08 -19.38
CA THR A 61 -15.01 12.41 -19.12
C THR A 61 -13.85 12.34 -18.13
N LEU A 62 -13.26 11.16 -17.99
CA LEU A 62 -12.15 10.96 -17.07
C LEU A 62 -10.93 11.75 -17.54
N ALA A 63 -10.42 12.62 -16.69
CA ALA A 63 -9.27 13.46 -16.98
C ALA A 63 -8.42 13.63 -15.72
N PRO A 64 -7.10 13.88 -15.85
CA PRO A 64 -6.26 14.21 -14.71
C PRO A 64 -6.68 15.56 -14.12
N THR A 65 -6.64 15.69 -12.79
CA THR A 65 -6.97 16.97 -12.14
C THR A 65 -5.90 18.02 -12.44
N PRO A 66 -6.27 19.31 -12.56
CA PRO A 66 -5.30 20.39 -12.82
C PRO A 66 -4.17 20.42 -11.80
N GLU A 67 -4.49 20.17 -10.51
CA GLU A 67 -3.50 20.14 -9.42
C GLU A 67 -2.48 19.03 -9.61
N SER A 68 -2.91 17.84 -10.07
CA SER A 68 -1.98 16.75 -10.32
C SER A 68 -1.18 16.95 -11.61
N LEU A 69 -1.76 17.58 -12.63
CA LEU A 69 -1.03 17.94 -13.84
C LEU A 69 0.06 18.98 -13.60
N SER A 70 -0.18 19.96 -12.73
CA SER A 70 0.83 20.98 -12.40
C SER A 70 2.11 20.40 -11.78
N LEU A 71 2.04 19.17 -11.24
CA LEU A 71 3.19 18.45 -10.69
C LEU A 71 3.95 17.67 -11.76
N PHE A 72 3.41 17.53 -12.97
CA PHE A 72 4.10 16.86 -14.07
C PHE A 72 5.32 17.67 -14.54
N PRO A 73 6.43 17.01 -14.82
CA PRO A 73 7.55 17.64 -15.48
C PRO A 73 7.10 18.28 -16.81
N GLY A 74 7.57 19.49 -17.09
CA GLY A 74 7.16 20.25 -18.26
C GLY A 74 5.83 21.01 -18.12
N PHE A 75 4.92 20.57 -17.23
CA PHE A 75 3.70 21.33 -16.88
C PHE A 75 3.96 22.28 -15.69
N ALA A 76 4.99 22.02 -14.91
CA ALA A 76 5.39 22.88 -13.81
C ALA A 76 5.75 24.29 -14.31
N GLY A 77 5.20 25.30 -13.65
CA GLY A 77 5.44 26.72 -14.01
C GLY A 77 4.48 27.30 -15.06
N GLN A 78 3.55 26.52 -15.58
CA GLN A 78 2.48 27.01 -16.45
C GLN A 78 1.35 27.69 -15.64
N THR A 79 0.57 28.52 -16.31
CA THR A 79 -0.55 29.21 -15.63
C THR A 79 -1.63 28.20 -15.22
N PRO A 80 -2.32 28.42 -14.08
CA PRO A 80 -3.42 27.51 -13.66
C PRO A 80 -4.54 27.43 -14.71
N GLU A 81 -4.76 28.48 -15.48
CA GLU A 81 -5.76 28.56 -16.55
C GLU A 81 -5.40 27.65 -17.72
N ASP A 82 -4.14 27.64 -18.15
CA ASP A 82 -3.64 26.76 -19.22
C ASP A 82 -3.69 25.29 -18.80
N ILE A 83 -3.27 24.99 -17.56
CA ILE A 83 -3.32 23.63 -17.03
C ILE A 83 -4.77 23.14 -16.96
N GLN A 84 -5.70 23.99 -16.52
CA GLN A 84 -7.12 23.65 -16.47
C GLN A 84 -7.71 23.44 -17.87
N ALA A 85 -7.31 24.22 -18.85
CA ALA A 85 -7.74 24.07 -20.22
C ALA A 85 -7.24 22.75 -20.81
N VAL A 86 -5.95 22.44 -20.64
CA VAL A 86 -5.34 21.19 -21.12
C VAL A 86 -5.92 19.96 -20.40
N SER A 87 -6.19 20.04 -19.09
CA SER A 87 -6.84 18.95 -18.36
C SER A 87 -8.17 18.50 -18.99
N LYS A 88 -8.96 19.43 -19.50
CA LYS A 88 -10.28 19.14 -20.12
C LYS A 88 -10.21 18.50 -21.50
N VAL A 89 -9.06 18.52 -22.14
CA VAL A 89 -8.87 18.01 -23.51
C VAL A 89 -8.38 16.57 -23.55
N PHE A 90 -8.02 15.99 -22.41
CA PHE A 90 -7.70 14.57 -22.33
C PHE A 90 -8.87 13.70 -22.78
N LYS A 91 -8.55 12.65 -23.54
CA LYS A 91 -9.53 11.66 -24.01
C LYS A 91 -9.37 10.37 -23.23
N SER A 92 -10.45 9.84 -22.68
CA SER A 92 -10.43 8.55 -22.00
C SER A 92 -10.78 7.40 -22.93
N HIS A 93 -10.07 6.27 -22.79
CA HIS A 93 -10.27 5.04 -23.55
C HIS A 93 -10.37 3.87 -22.59
N LYS A 94 -11.38 3.03 -22.78
CA LYS A 94 -11.51 1.74 -22.10
C LYS A 94 -11.21 0.62 -23.09
N LEU A 95 -10.30 -0.25 -22.73
CA LEU A 95 -9.81 -1.33 -23.56
C LEU A 95 -10.01 -2.66 -22.81
N ALA A 96 -10.63 -3.62 -23.45
CA ALA A 96 -10.63 -5.00 -22.98
C ALA A 96 -9.27 -5.65 -23.25
N ALA A 97 -8.98 -6.71 -22.51
CA ALA A 97 -7.74 -7.49 -22.69
C ALA A 97 -7.51 -7.88 -24.15
N GLY A 98 -6.29 -7.69 -24.65
CA GLY A 98 -5.88 -8.00 -26.03
C GLY A 98 -6.36 -7.01 -27.09
N LYS A 99 -7.09 -5.95 -26.73
CA LYS A 99 -7.51 -4.91 -27.68
C LYS A 99 -6.35 -3.97 -28.00
N GLU A 100 -6.26 -3.65 -29.28
CA GLU A 100 -5.32 -2.68 -29.83
C GLU A 100 -5.93 -1.28 -29.84
N LEU A 101 -5.10 -0.29 -29.58
CA LEU A 101 -5.43 1.12 -29.70
C LEU A 101 -4.43 1.80 -30.61
N SER A 102 -4.96 2.55 -31.58
CA SER A 102 -4.17 3.46 -32.41
C SER A 102 -4.44 4.90 -31.94
N ILE A 103 -3.39 5.61 -31.59
CA ILE A 103 -3.39 7.03 -31.21
C ILE A 103 -2.26 7.74 -31.97
N ASP A 104 -2.34 9.08 -32.03
CA ASP A 104 -1.36 9.88 -32.77
C ASP A 104 0.06 9.69 -32.21
N ASP A 105 1.06 9.67 -33.12
CA ASP A 105 2.47 9.68 -32.74
C ASP A 105 2.81 10.88 -31.85
N GLY A 106 3.64 10.67 -30.83
CA GLY A 106 3.98 11.69 -29.85
C GLY A 106 2.91 12.00 -28.81
N SER A 107 1.79 11.24 -28.77
CA SER A 107 0.76 11.42 -27.76
C SER A 107 1.25 11.02 -26.38
N LEU A 108 0.93 11.86 -25.38
CA LEU A 108 1.07 11.49 -23.97
C LEU A 108 -0.05 10.53 -23.58
N LEU A 109 0.35 9.40 -23.02
CA LEU A 109 -0.55 8.38 -22.48
C LEU A 109 -0.33 8.24 -20.99
N ILE A 110 -1.43 8.22 -20.21
CA ILE A 110 -1.42 7.96 -18.77
C ILE A 110 -2.36 6.80 -18.50
N VAL A 111 -1.87 5.76 -17.82
CA VAL A 111 -2.67 4.60 -17.44
C VAL A 111 -3.40 4.89 -16.12
N VAL A 112 -4.73 4.86 -16.17
CA VAL A 112 -5.58 5.04 -14.98
C VAL A 112 -5.73 3.74 -14.21
N ASN A 113 -6.02 2.66 -14.95
CA ASN A 113 -6.17 1.31 -14.40
C ASN A 113 -5.73 0.29 -15.44
N GLY A 114 -5.21 -0.86 -15.00
CA GLY A 114 -4.74 -1.93 -15.89
C GLY A 114 -3.32 -1.74 -16.37
N GLN A 115 -3.01 -2.29 -17.52
CA GLN A 115 -1.66 -2.28 -18.12
C GLN A 115 -1.74 -2.23 -19.65
N ILE A 116 -0.84 -1.48 -20.24
CA ILE A 116 -0.71 -1.39 -21.72
C ILE A 116 0.75 -1.59 -22.10
N GLN A 117 0.96 -2.19 -23.26
CA GLN A 117 2.29 -2.42 -23.83
C GLN A 117 2.37 -2.04 -25.28
N GLN A 118 3.55 -1.67 -25.73
CA GLN A 118 3.90 -1.49 -27.13
C GLN A 118 5.19 -2.24 -27.41
N ASN A 119 5.21 -3.01 -28.48
CA ASN A 119 6.39 -3.72 -28.93
C ASN A 119 7.05 -2.94 -30.09
N ALA A 120 8.37 -3.03 -30.18
CA ALA A 120 9.12 -2.51 -31.29
C ALA A 120 9.94 -3.63 -31.95
N THR A 121 10.25 -3.46 -33.23
CA THR A 121 11.12 -4.36 -33.99
C THR A 121 12.49 -3.71 -34.17
N THR A 122 13.55 -4.35 -33.67
CA THR A 122 14.92 -3.85 -33.86
C THR A 122 15.32 -3.94 -35.35
N PRO A 123 16.33 -3.19 -35.80
CA PRO A 123 16.85 -3.29 -37.17
C PRO A 123 17.25 -4.72 -37.61
N GLU A 124 17.59 -5.58 -36.62
CA GLU A 124 17.92 -6.99 -36.84
C GLU A 124 16.66 -7.89 -36.89
N GLY A 125 15.45 -7.31 -36.86
CA GLY A 125 14.17 -8.05 -36.93
C GLY A 125 13.71 -8.70 -35.61
N ARG A 126 14.39 -8.42 -34.50
CA ARG A 126 14.00 -8.95 -33.20
C ARG A 126 12.90 -8.07 -32.57
N GLN A 127 11.81 -8.69 -32.10
CA GLN A 127 10.80 -7.97 -31.32
C GLN A 127 11.27 -7.73 -29.89
N ILE A 128 11.19 -6.48 -29.44
CA ILE A 128 11.44 -6.04 -28.08
C ILE A 128 10.23 -5.28 -27.54
N ARG A 129 10.07 -5.28 -26.23
CA ARG A 129 9.06 -4.43 -25.58
C ARG A 129 9.62 -3.01 -25.49
N HIS A 130 9.01 -2.08 -26.24
CA HIS A 130 9.42 -0.67 -26.26
C HIS A 130 8.79 0.08 -25.08
N LEU A 131 7.49 -0.06 -24.89
CA LEU A 131 6.73 0.62 -23.85
C LEU A 131 5.95 -0.39 -23.03
N PHE A 132 6.00 -0.26 -21.72
CA PHE A 132 5.15 -0.99 -20.81
C PHE A 132 4.75 -0.04 -19.69
N LEU A 133 3.46 0.22 -19.55
CA LEU A 133 2.91 1.11 -18.54
C LEU A 133 1.84 0.39 -17.72
N ALA A 134 1.93 0.53 -16.43
CA ALA A 134 0.93 0.09 -15.47
C ALA A 134 0.15 1.30 -14.90
N ALA A 135 -0.88 1.03 -14.12
CA ALA A 135 -1.70 2.05 -13.49
C ALA A 135 -0.86 3.14 -12.78
N GLY A 136 -1.19 4.40 -13.05
CA GLY A 136 -0.49 5.58 -12.54
C GLY A 136 0.79 5.96 -13.29
N GLN A 137 1.22 5.19 -14.29
CA GLN A 137 2.38 5.50 -15.12
C GLN A 137 1.98 6.25 -16.38
N SER A 138 2.91 7.05 -16.90
CA SER A 138 2.76 7.81 -18.13
C SER A 138 3.92 7.54 -19.08
N GLY A 139 3.71 7.78 -20.36
CA GLY A 139 4.74 7.68 -21.39
C GLY A 139 4.29 8.32 -22.69
N ILE A 140 5.24 8.55 -23.58
CA ILE A 140 4.98 9.05 -24.94
C ILE A 140 4.89 7.85 -25.88
N VAL A 141 3.87 7.84 -26.69
CA VAL A 141 3.65 6.79 -27.70
C VAL A 141 4.41 7.12 -28.97
N ARG A 142 5.11 6.12 -29.51
CA ARG A 142 5.81 6.21 -30.79
C ARG A 142 5.09 5.39 -31.85
N HIS A 143 4.86 6.01 -33.01
CA HIS A 143 4.25 5.38 -34.17
C HIS A 143 5.16 5.59 -35.40
N ASP A 144 6.02 4.63 -35.60
CA ASP A 144 6.84 4.59 -36.82
C ASP A 144 6.88 3.15 -37.38
N ALA A 145 7.67 2.92 -38.42
CA ALA A 145 7.79 1.61 -39.08
C ALA A 145 8.32 0.50 -38.15
N HIS A 146 8.91 0.85 -37.02
CA HIS A 146 9.53 -0.08 -36.08
C HIS A 146 8.65 -0.33 -34.83
N HIS A 147 7.64 0.52 -34.54
CA HIS A 147 6.78 0.42 -33.40
C HIS A 147 5.40 -0.13 -33.76
N GLY A 148 5.03 -1.22 -33.11
CA GLY A 148 3.70 -1.85 -33.25
C GLY A 148 2.60 -1.07 -32.54
N PRO A 149 1.34 -1.56 -32.60
CA PRO A 149 0.22 -0.94 -31.91
C PRO A 149 0.36 -1.06 -30.40
N LEU A 150 -0.34 -0.17 -29.69
CA LEU A 150 -0.56 -0.29 -28.26
C LEU A 150 -1.55 -1.42 -27.97
N VAL A 151 -1.21 -2.34 -27.09
CA VAL A 151 -2.04 -3.50 -26.72
C VAL A 151 -2.30 -3.51 -25.24
N ALA A 152 -3.58 -3.58 -24.85
CA ALA A 152 -3.97 -3.77 -23.47
C ALA A 152 -3.73 -5.22 -23.03
N THR A 153 -2.98 -5.42 -21.94
CA THR A 153 -2.70 -6.79 -21.42
C THR A 153 -3.81 -7.33 -20.53
N GLY A 154 -4.69 -6.46 -20.04
CA GLY A 154 -5.89 -6.74 -19.27
C GLY A 154 -6.93 -5.66 -19.52
N ASP A 155 -8.04 -5.67 -18.79
CA ASP A 155 -9.01 -4.58 -18.85
C ASP A 155 -8.34 -3.29 -18.37
N THR A 156 -8.19 -2.34 -19.29
CA THR A 156 -7.35 -1.16 -19.09
C THR A 156 -8.11 0.11 -19.38
N THR A 157 -8.00 1.08 -18.49
CA THR A 157 -8.49 2.45 -18.70
C THR A 157 -7.28 3.39 -18.81
N ILE A 158 -7.23 4.16 -19.88
CA ILE A 158 -6.18 5.14 -20.13
C ILE A 158 -6.76 6.49 -20.47
N VAL A 159 -5.96 7.53 -20.30
CA VAL A 159 -6.23 8.86 -20.83
C VAL A 159 -5.08 9.30 -21.74
N THR A 160 -5.40 9.98 -22.81
CA THR A 160 -4.43 10.41 -23.83
C THR A 160 -4.55 11.90 -24.09
N LEU A 161 -3.41 12.52 -24.40
CA LEU A 161 -3.31 13.91 -24.84
C LEU A 161 -2.59 13.95 -26.20
N SER A 162 -3.26 14.47 -27.22
CA SER A 162 -2.69 14.56 -28.58
C SER A 162 -1.64 15.67 -28.68
N PRO A 163 -0.51 15.48 -29.34
CA PRO A 163 0.51 16.50 -29.58
C PRO A 163 0.00 17.64 -30.49
N ALA A 164 -1.07 17.43 -31.27
CA ALA A 164 -1.66 18.46 -32.12
C ALA A 164 -2.14 19.70 -31.33
N LEU A 165 -2.37 19.52 -30.02
CA LEU A 165 -2.71 20.65 -29.13
C LEU A 165 -1.56 21.64 -28.93
N ALA A 166 -0.34 21.29 -29.28
CA ALA A 166 0.79 22.21 -29.26
C ALA A 166 0.61 23.41 -30.23
N GLU A 167 -0.24 23.28 -31.26
CA GLU A 167 -0.61 24.40 -32.12
C GLU A 167 -1.33 25.50 -31.35
N HIS A 168 -2.12 25.14 -30.30
CA HIS A 168 -2.85 26.07 -29.46
C HIS A 168 -2.08 26.46 -28.18
N TYR A 169 -1.20 25.55 -27.71
CA TYR A 169 -0.38 25.72 -26.51
C TYR A 169 1.08 25.45 -26.84
N PRO A 170 1.85 26.44 -27.35
CA PRO A 170 3.23 26.25 -27.83
C PRO A 170 4.17 25.63 -26.79
N TRP A 171 3.93 25.88 -25.49
CA TRP A 171 4.69 25.30 -24.39
C TRP A 171 4.52 23.78 -24.27
N LEU A 172 3.40 23.23 -24.78
CA LEU A 172 3.10 21.79 -24.67
C LEU A 172 4.10 20.90 -25.40
N SER A 173 4.60 21.35 -26.55
CA SER A 173 5.66 20.63 -27.26
C SER A 173 6.90 20.39 -26.38
N GLY A 174 7.40 21.45 -25.74
CA GLY A 174 8.53 21.34 -24.81
C GLY A 174 8.23 20.49 -23.58
N ALA A 175 6.98 20.51 -23.09
CA ALA A 175 6.54 19.66 -21.98
C ALA A 175 6.52 18.18 -22.36
N LEU A 176 6.02 17.84 -23.55
CA LEU A 176 5.99 16.47 -24.05
C LEU A 176 7.42 15.95 -24.29
N ASP A 177 8.31 16.77 -24.85
CA ASP A 177 9.72 16.44 -25.04
C ASP A 177 10.43 16.16 -23.69
N GLN A 178 10.12 16.93 -22.66
CA GLN A 178 10.67 16.68 -21.32
C GLN A 178 10.17 15.36 -20.73
N ILE A 179 8.90 15.01 -20.95
CA ILE A 179 8.33 13.74 -20.47
C ILE A 179 8.96 12.56 -21.24
N ASP A 180 9.16 12.71 -22.54
CA ASP A 180 9.81 11.70 -23.38
C ASP A 180 11.26 11.42 -22.94
N GLN A 181 12.04 12.49 -22.73
CA GLN A 181 13.42 12.39 -22.26
C GLN A 181 13.55 11.77 -20.87
N GLN A 182 12.54 11.89 -20.01
CA GLN A 182 12.51 11.24 -18.69
C GLN A 182 12.21 9.73 -18.79
N GLY A 183 11.74 9.22 -19.91
CA GLY A 183 11.57 7.80 -20.18
C GLY A 183 12.89 7.04 -20.29
N GLU A 184 13.97 7.70 -20.67
CA GLU A 184 15.32 7.13 -20.67
C GLU A 184 15.98 7.30 -19.28
N PRO A 185 16.68 6.26 -18.76
CA PRO A 185 17.41 6.41 -17.52
C PRO A 185 18.40 7.57 -17.65
N ALA A 186 18.24 8.61 -16.85
CA ALA A 186 19.16 9.74 -16.84
C ALA A 186 20.60 9.21 -16.66
N VAL A 187 21.54 9.72 -17.44
CA VAL A 187 22.97 9.35 -17.33
C VAL A 187 23.41 9.59 -15.87
N GLY A 188 23.93 8.54 -15.23
CA GLY A 188 24.36 8.60 -13.83
C GLY A 188 23.28 8.24 -12.79
N VAL A 189 22.16 7.66 -13.22
CA VAL A 189 21.09 7.17 -12.33
C VAL A 189 20.94 5.65 -12.51
N ASN A 190 20.70 4.92 -11.42
CA ASN A 190 20.43 3.49 -11.47
C ASN A 190 18.96 3.20 -11.83
N GLN A 191 18.61 1.91 -12.01
CA GLN A 191 17.24 1.48 -12.36
C GLN A 191 16.15 1.87 -11.33
N TYR A 192 16.53 2.29 -10.14
CA TYR A 192 15.63 2.73 -9.06
C TYR A 192 15.50 4.26 -8.97
N GLY A 193 16.12 5.01 -9.90
CA GLY A 193 16.13 6.47 -9.86
C GLY A 193 17.10 7.10 -8.87
N GLU A 194 17.99 6.31 -8.27
CA GLU A 194 19.02 6.80 -7.36
C GLU A 194 20.30 7.14 -8.13
N ALA A 195 21.11 8.07 -7.62
CA ALA A 195 22.43 8.37 -8.18
C ALA A 195 23.29 7.10 -8.29
N ALA A 196 23.78 6.77 -9.48
CA ALA A 196 24.59 5.58 -9.71
C ALA A 196 25.95 5.71 -9.01
N ILE A 197 26.34 4.67 -8.28
CA ILE A 197 27.67 4.57 -7.69
C ILE A 197 28.56 3.92 -8.76
N GLN A 198 29.62 4.63 -9.16
CA GLN A 198 30.59 4.09 -10.12
C GLN A 198 31.54 3.12 -9.41
N VAL A 199 31.61 1.90 -9.90
CA VAL A 199 32.46 0.82 -9.36
C VAL A 199 33.25 0.20 -10.52
N LEU A 200 34.55 0.00 -10.33
CA LEU A 200 35.39 -0.79 -11.24
C LEU A 200 35.27 -2.29 -10.90
N SER A 201 34.95 -3.10 -11.88
CA SER A 201 34.82 -4.56 -11.73
C SER A 201 36.06 -5.34 -12.14
N SER A 202 36.98 -4.75 -12.91
CA SER A 202 38.24 -5.35 -13.31
C SER A 202 39.37 -4.31 -13.28
N VAL A 203 40.61 -4.78 -13.05
CA VAL A 203 41.79 -3.95 -12.99
C VAL A 203 42.82 -4.47 -13.99
N ASP A 204 42.96 -3.77 -15.11
CA ASP A 204 44.06 -3.98 -16.06
C ASP A 204 45.12 -2.88 -15.81
N GLY A 205 46.17 -3.21 -15.10
CA GLY A 205 47.22 -2.27 -14.71
C GLY A 205 46.81 -1.44 -13.44
N GLU A 206 47.20 -0.16 -13.41
CA GLU A 206 46.83 0.81 -12.38
C GLU A 206 45.87 1.88 -12.90
N PRO A 207 44.58 1.57 -13.10
CA PRO A 207 43.61 2.54 -13.59
C PRO A 207 43.30 3.61 -12.55
N LYS A 208 42.95 4.81 -13.01
CA LYS A 208 42.36 5.82 -12.15
C LYS A 208 41.02 5.34 -11.60
N LEU A 209 40.92 5.18 -10.29
CA LEU A 209 39.67 4.77 -9.64
C LEU A 209 38.61 5.88 -9.73
N PRO A 210 37.34 5.52 -9.93
CA PRO A 210 36.26 6.49 -9.88
C PRO A 210 36.08 6.99 -8.43
N THR A 211 35.78 8.27 -8.31
CA THR A 211 35.33 8.86 -7.04
C THR A 211 33.83 9.06 -7.08
N THR A 212 33.15 8.68 -6.01
CA THR A 212 31.70 8.83 -5.93
C THR A 212 31.32 9.42 -4.57
N PHE A 213 30.24 10.21 -4.56
CA PHE A 213 29.64 10.73 -3.34
C PHE A 213 28.26 10.07 -3.16
N VAL A 214 27.92 9.72 -1.93
CA VAL A 214 26.59 9.19 -1.59
C VAL A 214 25.78 10.34 -1.02
N ASP A 215 24.90 10.89 -1.82
CA ASP A 215 23.96 11.92 -1.41
C ASP A 215 22.72 11.29 -0.75
N TYR A 216 22.21 12.01 0.23
CA TYR A 216 20.94 11.68 0.89
C TYR A 216 19.82 12.58 0.38
N GLN A 217 18.59 12.11 0.54
CA GLN A 217 17.40 12.86 0.15
C GLN A 217 17.26 14.12 1.03
N ASP A 218 17.13 15.29 0.41
CA ASP A 218 17.04 16.57 1.12
C ASP A 218 15.76 16.71 1.96
N HIS A 219 14.66 16.13 1.49
CA HIS A 219 13.36 16.14 2.13
C HIS A 219 12.90 14.70 2.36
N PRO A 220 13.44 14.00 3.39
CA PRO A 220 13.08 12.63 3.69
C PRO A 220 11.62 12.55 4.12
N ARG A 221 10.97 11.44 3.81
CA ARG A 221 9.62 11.16 4.28
C ARG A 221 9.61 11.00 5.80
N GLU A 222 8.66 11.66 6.43
CA GLU A 222 8.47 11.63 7.88
C GLU A 222 7.17 10.91 8.23
N TYR A 223 7.22 10.06 9.25
CA TYR A 223 6.07 9.39 9.84
C TYR A 223 5.91 9.86 11.28
N TYR A 224 4.75 10.42 11.59
CA TYR A 224 4.39 10.88 12.92
C TYR A 224 3.68 9.78 13.68
N LEU A 225 3.88 9.74 15.00
CA LEU A 225 3.10 8.86 15.85
C LEU A 225 1.68 9.38 15.98
N HIS A 226 0.74 8.52 15.69
CA HIS A 226 -0.69 8.73 15.91
C HIS A 226 -1.07 8.32 17.33
N SER A 227 -2.11 8.91 17.91
CA SER A 227 -2.59 8.57 19.25
C SER A 227 -4.04 8.12 19.24
N LEU A 228 -4.31 6.97 19.89
CA LEU A 228 -5.64 6.55 20.28
C LEU A 228 -5.81 6.77 21.78
N GLN A 229 -6.86 7.46 22.17
CA GLN A 229 -7.11 7.80 23.57
C GLN A 229 -8.57 7.55 23.94
N THR A 230 -8.78 7.07 25.17
CA THR A 230 -10.11 6.97 25.77
C THR A 230 -10.04 7.13 27.26
N VAL A 231 -11.16 7.52 27.87
CA VAL A 231 -11.30 7.60 29.32
C VAL A 231 -12.23 6.49 29.80
N LEU A 232 -11.68 5.54 30.53
CA LEU A 232 -12.45 4.52 31.22
C LEU A 232 -12.96 5.09 32.54
N ARG A 233 -14.28 5.06 32.77
CA ARG A 233 -14.91 5.43 34.04
C ARG A 233 -15.37 4.17 34.75
N THR A 234 -14.97 4.02 36.02
CA THR A 234 -15.33 2.87 36.85
C THR A 234 -15.96 3.33 38.15
N HIS A 235 -17.06 2.69 38.55
CA HIS A 235 -17.64 2.90 39.85
C HIS A 235 -16.89 2.10 40.91
N THR A 236 -16.29 2.78 41.89
CA THR A 236 -15.65 2.14 43.02
C THR A 236 -16.69 1.87 44.10
N ARG A 237 -17.37 0.73 44.01
CA ARG A 237 -18.27 0.27 45.10
C ARG A 237 -17.46 -0.48 46.14
N ILE A 238 -17.83 -0.29 47.43
CA ILE A 238 -17.17 -0.98 48.54
C ILE A 238 -17.21 -2.51 48.38
N THR A 239 -18.30 -3.05 47.82
CA THR A 239 -18.46 -4.47 47.56
C THR A 239 -17.47 -5.01 46.52
N ASP A 240 -16.99 -4.16 45.57
CA ASP A 240 -16.08 -4.53 44.52
C ASP A 240 -14.63 -4.48 45.03
N LEU A 241 -14.33 -3.62 46.03
CA LEU A 241 -13.02 -3.52 46.67
C LEU A 241 -12.64 -4.75 47.47
N TYR A 242 -13.63 -5.52 47.94
CA TYR A 242 -13.41 -6.71 48.77
C TYR A 242 -13.61 -8.03 48.04
N SER A 243 -13.83 -7.99 46.73
CA SER A 243 -13.94 -9.18 45.88
C SER A 243 -12.55 -9.54 45.31
N ASN A 244 -11.74 -10.24 46.07
CA ASN A 244 -10.39 -10.63 45.69
C ASN A 244 -10.34 -11.60 44.50
N GLU A 245 -11.44 -12.30 44.19
CA GLU A 245 -11.49 -13.29 43.09
C GLU A 245 -11.83 -12.67 41.72
N PHE A 246 -12.43 -11.46 41.71
CA PHE A 246 -12.81 -10.79 40.47
C PHE A 246 -12.49 -9.29 40.56
N ASP A 247 -11.31 -8.91 40.04
CA ASP A 247 -10.89 -7.51 39.90
C ASP A 247 -11.60 -6.86 38.70
N GLN A 248 -12.71 -6.17 39.00
CA GLN A 248 -13.53 -5.50 37.99
C GLN A 248 -12.75 -4.43 37.21
N LEU A 249 -11.92 -3.64 37.90
CA LEU A 249 -11.12 -2.60 37.27
C LEU A 249 -10.16 -3.21 36.23
N ARG A 250 -9.46 -4.26 36.64
CA ARG A 250 -8.53 -4.96 35.76
C ARG A 250 -9.21 -5.54 34.53
N GLU A 251 -10.39 -6.17 34.71
CA GLU A 251 -11.13 -6.75 33.58
C GLU A 251 -11.72 -5.66 32.68
N GLN A 252 -12.19 -4.53 33.17
CA GLN A 252 -12.66 -3.41 32.38
C GLN A 252 -11.50 -2.76 31.60
N VAL A 253 -10.36 -2.51 32.26
CA VAL A 253 -9.14 -2.02 31.59
C VAL A 253 -8.71 -2.97 30.49
N ARG A 254 -8.72 -4.29 30.74
CA ARG A 254 -8.36 -5.31 29.73
C ARG A 254 -9.27 -5.25 28.50
N VAL A 255 -10.60 -5.14 28.71
CA VAL A 255 -11.56 -5.04 27.58
C VAL A 255 -11.32 -3.77 26.77
N VAL A 256 -11.08 -2.63 27.42
CA VAL A 256 -10.79 -1.36 26.74
C VAL A 256 -9.47 -1.45 25.95
N ILE A 257 -8.45 -2.07 26.54
CA ILE A 257 -7.17 -2.31 25.83
C ILE A 257 -7.39 -3.19 24.60
N ASP A 258 -8.20 -4.25 24.70
CA ASP A 258 -8.53 -5.09 23.54
C ASP A 258 -9.20 -4.28 22.43
N VAL A 259 -10.15 -3.38 22.75
CA VAL A 259 -10.81 -2.50 21.77
C VAL A 259 -9.81 -1.50 21.14
N ILE A 260 -8.95 -0.90 21.95
CA ILE A 260 -7.89 0.00 21.44
C ILE A 260 -6.99 -0.73 20.43
N ARG A 261 -6.60 -1.97 20.73
CA ARG A 261 -5.75 -2.77 19.82
C ARG A 261 -6.46 -3.18 18.53
N GLU A 262 -7.78 -3.45 18.60
CA GLU A 262 -8.58 -3.68 17.40
C GLU A 262 -8.63 -2.42 16.53
N ARG A 263 -8.81 -1.26 17.14
CA ARG A 263 -8.78 0.03 16.45
C ARG A 263 -7.39 0.34 15.91
N GLU A 264 -6.33 0.04 16.65
CA GLU A 264 -4.94 0.18 16.18
C GLU A 264 -4.71 -0.63 14.89
N GLU A 265 -5.10 -1.91 14.85
CA GLU A 265 -4.95 -2.74 13.65
C GLU A 265 -5.77 -2.19 12.47
N TRP A 266 -6.95 -1.64 12.74
CA TRP A 266 -7.73 -0.97 11.71
C TRP A 266 -7.03 0.28 11.16
N GLU A 267 -6.47 1.11 12.04
CA GLU A 267 -5.72 2.32 11.64
C GLU A 267 -4.45 1.97 10.86
N LEU A 268 -3.69 0.94 11.27
CA LEU A 268 -2.52 0.47 10.53
C LEU A 268 -2.84 0.15 9.06
N LEU A 269 -4.06 -0.25 8.76
CA LEU A 269 -4.49 -0.57 7.40
C LEU A 269 -5.17 0.60 6.69
N ASN A 270 -6.04 1.35 7.38
CA ASN A 270 -6.99 2.26 6.76
C ASN A 270 -6.74 3.74 7.04
N ASN A 271 -5.79 4.09 7.92
CA ASN A 271 -5.53 5.49 8.26
C ASN A 271 -5.19 6.30 6.99
N PRO A 272 -5.73 7.54 6.83
CA PRO A 272 -5.47 8.37 5.66
C PRO A 272 -4.04 8.88 5.55
N GLU A 273 -3.24 8.87 6.63
CA GLU A 273 -1.87 9.42 6.66
C GLU A 273 -0.80 8.33 6.53
N PHE A 274 -0.97 7.17 7.20
CA PHE A 274 0.02 6.09 7.25
C PHE A 274 -0.55 4.69 7.01
N GLY A 275 -1.84 4.56 6.71
CA GLY A 275 -2.49 3.26 6.50
C GLY A 275 -1.91 2.52 5.30
N LEU A 276 -1.55 1.25 5.49
CA LEU A 276 -0.81 0.45 4.50
C LEU A 276 -1.55 0.31 3.17
N LEU A 277 -2.90 0.29 3.17
CA LEU A 277 -3.69 0.28 1.94
C LEU A 277 -3.49 1.56 1.12
N ARG A 278 -3.29 2.70 1.76
CA ARG A 278 -3.05 3.97 1.10
C ARG A 278 -1.57 4.18 0.76
N GLU A 279 -0.69 3.77 1.66
CA GLU A 279 0.75 3.91 1.52
C GLU A 279 1.35 3.12 0.36
N THR A 280 0.65 2.10 -0.13
CA THR A 280 1.07 1.34 -1.30
C THR A 280 1.13 2.26 -2.51
N ALA A 281 2.35 2.46 -3.06
CA ALA A 281 2.59 3.25 -4.25
C ALA A 281 1.75 2.73 -5.43
N ILE A 282 1.30 3.63 -6.31
CA ILE A 282 0.46 3.25 -7.46
C ILE A 282 1.16 2.21 -8.35
N ALA A 283 2.48 2.34 -8.53
CA ALA A 283 3.29 1.38 -9.28
C ALA A 283 3.32 -0.04 -8.66
N GLN A 284 2.98 -0.16 -7.38
CA GLN A 284 2.93 -1.42 -6.63
C GLN A 284 1.50 -1.99 -6.52
N ARG A 285 0.52 -1.36 -7.17
CA ARG A 285 -0.87 -1.83 -7.23
C ARG A 285 -1.09 -2.61 -8.52
N VAL A 286 -1.75 -3.73 -8.40
CA VAL A 286 -2.08 -4.64 -9.50
C VAL A 286 -3.57 -4.93 -9.44
N PRO A 287 -4.36 -4.72 -10.50
CA PRO A 287 -5.74 -5.16 -10.54
C PRO A 287 -5.82 -6.67 -10.79
N THR A 288 -6.86 -7.33 -10.27
CA THR A 288 -7.14 -8.73 -10.63
C THR A 288 -7.43 -8.86 -12.12
N ARG A 289 -7.01 -9.99 -12.72
CA ARG A 289 -7.24 -10.27 -14.16
C ARG A 289 -8.66 -10.72 -14.45
N SER A 290 -9.29 -11.41 -13.51
CA SER A 290 -10.61 -12.08 -13.73
C SER A 290 -11.63 -11.76 -12.64
N GLY A 291 -11.32 -10.86 -11.71
CA GLY A 291 -12.15 -10.52 -10.57
C GLY A 291 -11.85 -11.34 -9.33
N PRO A 292 -12.07 -12.67 -9.26
CA PRO A 292 -11.61 -13.47 -8.13
C PRO A 292 -10.08 -13.58 -8.14
N PRO A 293 -9.43 -13.66 -6.94
CA PRO A 293 -7.97 -13.69 -6.84
C PRO A 293 -7.43 -15.04 -7.36
N THR A 294 -6.56 -14.98 -8.35
CA THR A 294 -5.97 -16.15 -9.00
C THR A 294 -4.54 -16.43 -8.53
N PRO A 295 -4.02 -17.66 -8.73
CA PRO A 295 -2.60 -17.96 -8.57
C PRO A 295 -1.68 -16.97 -9.31
N ASP A 296 -2.02 -16.61 -10.54
CA ASP A 296 -1.23 -15.69 -11.36
C ASP A 296 -1.21 -14.26 -10.77
N ASP A 297 -2.31 -13.83 -10.14
CA ASP A 297 -2.37 -12.52 -9.47
C ASP A 297 -1.46 -12.47 -8.24
N LEU A 298 -1.40 -13.57 -7.47
CA LEU A 298 -0.50 -13.66 -6.34
C LEU A 298 0.97 -13.81 -6.78
N ASP A 299 1.23 -14.53 -7.87
CA ASP A 299 2.58 -14.60 -8.47
C ASP A 299 3.02 -13.22 -8.97
N GLU A 300 2.13 -12.40 -9.55
CA GLU A 300 2.45 -11.02 -9.93
C GLU A 300 2.81 -10.15 -8.71
N LEU A 301 2.07 -10.26 -7.59
CA LEU A 301 2.45 -9.57 -6.36
C LEU A 301 3.85 -9.99 -5.87
N LEU A 302 4.20 -11.28 -5.98
CA LEU A 302 5.53 -11.77 -5.61
C LEU A 302 6.63 -11.16 -6.47
N THR A 303 6.37 -10.84 -7.73
CA THR A 303 7.34 -10.13 -8.58
C THR A 303 7.58 -8.70 -8.12
N ARG A 304 6.58 -8.05 -7.51
CA ARG A 304 6.67 -6.68 -7.00
C ARG A 304 7.47 -6.60 -5.70
N VAL A 305 7.32 -7.59 -4.82
CA VAL A 305 7.98 -7.67 -3.48
C VAL A 305 9.01 -8.81 -3.45
N TRP A 306 9.70 -9.06 -4.57
CA TRP A 306 10.52 -10.24 -4.80
C TRP A 306 11.72 -10.41 -3.85
N LYS A 307 12.27 -9.33 -3.30
CA LYS A 307 13.52 -9.36 -2.51
C LYS A 307 13.42 -10.28 -1.29
N LYS A 308 12.36 -10.14 -0.48
CA LYS A 308 12.10 -10.98 0.69
C LYS A 308 10.63 -10.87 1.12
N PRO A 309 9.68 -11.44 0.38
CA PRO A 309 8.27 -11.38 0.76
C PRO A 309 8.06 -12.09 2.10
N GLY A 310 7.35 -11.46 3.02
CA GLY A 310 7.07 -12.00 4.35
C GLY A 310 5.74 -12.73 4.43
N PHE A 311 4.65 -12.05 4.13
CA PHE A 311 3.31 -12.62 4.16
C PHE A 311 2.32 -11.83 3.30
N PHE A 312 1.30 -12.54 2.81
CA PHE A 312 0.10 -11.91 2.28
C PHE A 312 -0.84 -11.56 3.42
N LEU A 313 -1.46 -10.40 3.36
CA LEU A 313 -2.51 -9.99 4.29
C LEU A 313 -3.81 -9.77 3.52
N ALA A 314 -4.88 -10.46 3.90
CA ALA A 314 -6.13 -10.44 3.16
C ALA A 314 -7.34 -10.58 4.09
N HIS A 315 -8.49 -10.05 3.63
CA HIS A 315 -9.75 -10.34 4.31
C HIS A 315 -10.03 -11.86 4.28
N PRO A 316 -10.58 -12.48 5.36
CA PRO A 316 -10.85 -13.92 5.39
C PRO A 316 -11.65 -14.45 4.20
N LYS A 317 -12.62 -13.64 3.72
CA LYS A 317 -13.41 -13.98 2.52
C LYS A 317 -12.57 -14.00 1.23
N ALA A 318 -11.54 -13.14 1.13
CA ALA A 318 -10.63 -13.14 -0.02
C ALA A 318 -9.70 -14.37 0.01
N ILE A 319 -9.23 -14.78 1.18
CA ILE A 319 -8.46 -16.03 1.35
C ILE A 319 -9.30 -17.24 0.92
N ALA A 320 -10.58 -17.30 1.32
CA ALA A 320 -11.48 -18.35 0.89
C ALA A 320 -11.74 -18.31 -0.63
N ALA A 321 -11.89 -17.12 -1.24
CA ALA A 321 -12.04 -16.96 -2.67
C ALA A 321 -10.79 -17.44 -3.44
N PHE A 322 -9.59 -17.12 -2.96
CA PHE A 322 -8.34 -17.63 -3.50
C PHE A 322 -8.26 -19.15 -3.41
N GLY A 323 -8.61 -19.73 -2.25
CA GLY A 323 -8.63 -21.19 -2.07
C GLY A 323 -9.55 -21.89 -3.07
N ARG A 324 -10.76 -21.34 -3.30
CA ARG A 324 -11.71 -21.87 -4.30
C ARG A 324 -11.14 -21.79 -5.72
N GLU A 325 -10.60 -20.64 -6.09
CA GLU A 325 -10.05 -20.42 -7.43
C GLU A 325 -8.83 -21.31 -7.71
N ALA A 326 -7.92 -21.44 -6.75
CA ALA A 326 -6.75 -22.30 -6.87
C ALA A 326 -7.15 -23.79 -6.95
N THR A 327 -8.11 -24.22 -6.14
CA THR A 327 -8.65 -25.60 -6.19
C THR A 327 -9.32 -25.90 -7.53
N ARG A 328 -10.13 -24.96 -8.05
CA ARG A 328 -10.77 -25.08 -9.36
C ARG A 328 -9.75 -25.27 -10.49
N ARG A 329 -8.60 -24.62 -10.38
CA ARG A 329 -7.48 -24.73 -11.34
C ARG A 329 -6.59 -25.97 -11.13
N GLY A 330 -6.91 -26.82 -10.15
CA GLY A 330 -6.14 -28.02 -9.85
C GLY A 330 -4.83 -27.78 -9.08
N VAL A 331 -4.66 -26.61 -8.49
CA VAL A 331 -3.47 -26.24 -7.71
C VAL A 331 -3.84 -25.80 -6.28
N PRO A 332 -4.41 -26.72 -5.47
CA PRO A 332 -4.84 -26.38 -4.12
C PRO A 332 -3.66 -25.84 -3.30
N PRO A 333 -3.83 -24.72 -2.59
CA PRO A 333 -2.75 -24.10 -1.83
C PRO A 333 -2.41 -24.97 -0.61
N PRO A 334 -1.12 -25.20 -0.33
CA PRO A 334 -0.69 -25.92 0.89
C PRO A 334 -0.96 -25.07 2.14
N THR A 335 -0.90 -25.73 3.31
CA THR A 335 -1.05 -25.07 4.60
C THR A 335 0.24 -25.15 5.40
N VAL A 336 0.47 -24.14 6.25
CA VAL A 336 1.54 -24.11 7.24
C VAL A 336 0.94 -23.77 8.61
N THR A 337 1.50 -24.35 9.66
CA THR A 337 1.11 -23.97 11.03
C THR A 337 2.07 -22.93 11.57
N LEU A 338 1.54 -21.73 11.84
CA LEU A 338 2.27 -20.63 12.46
C LEU A 338 1.50 -20.15 13.69
N PHE A 339 2.21 -19.91 14.79
CA PHE A 339 1.60 -19.45 16.06
C PHE A 339 0.46 -20.33 16.57
N GLY A 340 0.51 -21.65 16.28
CA GLY A 340 -0.53 -22.60 16.65
C GLY A 340 -1.81 -22.56 15.80
N SER A 341 -1.81 -21.79 14.69
CA SER A 341 -2.94 -21.70 13.76
C SER A 341 -2.53 -22.13 12.35
N PRO A 342 -3.41 -22.81 11.58
CA PRO A 342 -3.15 -23.14 10.19
C PRO A 342 -3.39 -21.94 9.28
N PHE A 343 -2.48 -21.70 8.34
CA PHE A 343 -2.58 -20.68 7.31
C PHE A 343 -2.43 -21.32 5.94
N LEU A 344 -3.26 -20.91 4.97
CA LEU A 344 -2.97 -21.21 3.58
C LEU A 344 -1.68 -20.52 3.17
N THR A 345 -0.92 -21.14 2.26
CA THR A 345 0.29 -20.54 1.71
C THR A 345 0.25 -20.52 0.19
N TRP A 346 0.89 -19.52 -0.39
CA TRP A 346 1.18 -19.51 -1.81
C TRP A 346 2.68 -19.33 -2.01
N ARG A 347 3.31 -20.23 -2.79
CA ARG A 347 4.78 -20.30 -2.97
C ARG A 347 5.56 -20.28 -1.63
N GLY A 348 5.00 -20.87 -0.58
CA GLY A 348 5.60 -20.87 0.76
C GLY A 348 5.33 -19.62 1.60
N ILE A 349 4.69 -18.60 1.05
CA ILE A 349 4.35 -17.36 1.75
C ILE A 349 2.94 -17.49 2.34
N PRO A 350 2.76 -17.27 3.66
CA PRO A 350 1.47 -17.44 4.32
C PRO A 350 0.46 -16.35 3.94
N LEU A 351 -0.81 -16.73 3.80
CA LEU A 351 -1.95 -15.83 3.68
C LEU A 351 -2.55 -15.59 5.06
N VAL A 352 -2.33 -14.41 5.58
CA VAL A 352 -2.70 -14.02 6.95
C VAL A 352 -4.05 -13.29 6.92
N PRO A 353 -5.04 -13.73 7.70
CA PRO A 353 -6.34 -13.10 7.73
C PRO A 353 -6.36 -11.81 8.55
N SER A 354 -6.98 -10.76 8.02
CA SER A 354 -7.39 -9.56 8.76
C SER A 354 -8.77 -9.09 8.29
N ASP A 355 -9.71 -9.02 9.20
CA ASP A 355 -11.07 -8.51 8.96
C ASP A 355 -11.11 -6.98 8.87
N LYS A 356 -9.98 -6.31 9.10
CA LYS A 356 -9.82 -4.85 9.02
C LYS A 356 -9.58 -4.36 7.58
N ILE A 357 -9.28 -5.25 6.64
CA ILE A 357 -9.27 -4.91 5.21
C ILE A 357 -10.72 -4.73 4.76
N PRO A 358 -11.09 -3.56 4.21
CA PRO A 358 -12.47 -3.27 3.86
C PRO A 358 -12.97 -4.16 2.70
N VAL A 359 -14.25 -4.46 2.75
CA VAL A 359 -15.00 -5.09 1.67
C VAL A 359 -16.06 -4.10 1.22
N SER A 360 -16.09 -3.77 -0.07
CA SER A 360 -17.09 -2.87 -0.63
C SER A 360 -18.50 -3.52 -0.66
N GLU A 361 -19.51 -2.71 -0.89
CA GLU A 361 -20.90 -3.18 -1.09
C GLU A 361 -21.03 -4.10 -2.30
N PHE A 362 -20.13 -3.98 -3.27
CA PHE A 362 -20.07 -4.85 -4.46
C PHE A 362 -19.29 -6.16 -4.22
N GLY A 363 -18.83 -6.41 -3.00
CA GLY A 363 -18.05 -7.61 -2.67
C GLY A 363 -16.62 -7.57 -3.17
N GLU A 364 -16.05 -6.38 -3.35
CA GLU A 364 -14.66 -6.16 -3.72
C GLU A 364 -13.80 -5.84 -2.49
N THR A 365 -12.57 -6.32 -2.49
CA THR A 365 -11.58 -6.08 -1.45
C THR A 365 -10.17 -6.02 -2.05
N SER A 366 -9.15 -5.95 -1.20
CA SER A 366 -7.74 -5.96 -1.62
C SER A 366 -6.96 -7.06 -0.89
N ILE A 367 -5.83 -7.48 -1.48
CA ILE A 367 -4.83 -8.33 -0.84
C ILE A 367 -3.51 -7.55 -0.84
N LEU A 368 -2.85 -7.48 0.31
CA LEU A 368 -1.52 -6.90 0.45
C LEU A 368 -0.46 -8.00 0.50
N LEU A 369 0.70 -7.74 -0.08
CA LEU A 369 1.92 -8.53 0.13
C LEU A 369 2.96 -7.61 0.77
N LEU A 370 3.54 -8.02 1.89
CA LEU A 370 4.46 -7.22 2.67
C LEU A 370 5.83 -7.91 2.82
N ARG A 371 6.88 -7.11 2.68
CA ARG A 371 8.20 -7.35 3.24
C ARG A 371 8.29 -6.57 4.53
N VAL A 372 8.77 -7.16 5.62
CA VAL A 372 8.81 -6.54 6.93
C VAL A 372 10.23 -6.49 7.49
N GLY A 373 10.48 -5.52 8.37
CA GLY A 373 11.77 -5.37 9.05
C GLY A 373 12.62 -4.22 8.51
N GLU A 374 13.32 -3.54 9.42
CA GLU A 374 14.17 -2.41 9.08
C GLU A 374 15.39 -2.85 8.25
N GLU A 375 16.06 -3.93 8.64
CA GLU A 375 17.21 -4.50 7.92
C GLU A 375 16.86 -4.90 6.48
N GLU A 376 15.62 -5.33 6.26
CA GLU A 376 15.11 -5.72 4.95
C GLU A 376 14.50 -4.55 4.17
N GLN A 377 14.63 -3.32 4.69
CA GLN A 377 14.01 -2.14 4.11
C GLN A 377 12.50 -2.32 3.88
N GLY A 378 11.85 -3.01 4.84
CA GLY A 378 10.47 -3.44 4.76
C GLY A 378 9.48 -2.46 5.39
N VAL A 379 8.32 -2.99 5.74
CA VAL A 379 7.31 -2.30 6.54
C VAL A 379 7.63 -2.54 8.02
N ILE A 380 7.53 -1.50 8.83
CA ILE A 380 7.73 -1.53 10.28
C ILE A 380 6.58 -0.86 11.02
N GLY A 381 6.32 -1.32 12.23
CA GLY A 381 5.47 -0.63 13.19
C GLY A 381 6.30 0.37 14.01
N LEU A 382 5.71 1.49 14.35
CA LEU A 382 6.33 2.54 15.17
C LEU A 382 5.56 2.72 16.47
N HIS A 383 6.25 2.83 17.59
CA HIS A 383 5.66 3.16 18.88
C HIS A 383 6.59 4.05 19.71
N ASN A 384 6.08 4.63 20.79
CA ASN A 384 6.89 5.33 21.78
C ASN A 384 6.91 4.53 23.07
N THR A 385 8.07 4.33 23.68
CA THR A 385 8.26 3.65 24.96
C THR A 385 8.78 4.61 26.04
N GLY A 386 8.64 4.21 27.31
CA GLY A 386 9.07 5.04 28.43
C GLY A 386 8.06 6.12 28.83
N ILE A 387 6.80 5.97 28.43
CA ILE A 387 5.73 6.90 28.78
C ILE A 387 5.18 6.62 30.20
N THR A 388 4.74 7.68 30.88
CA THR A 388 4.19 7.55 32.25
C THR A 388 2.97 6.64 32.27
N GLY A 389 2.94 5.65 33.19
CA GLY A 389 1.85 4.69 33.32
C GLY A 389 1.84 3.64 32.22
N GLU A 390 2.97 3.38 31.60
CA GLU A 390 3.12 2.36 30.56
C GLU A 390 2.83 0.97 31.12
N VAL A 391 1.97 0.25 30.44
CA VAL A 391 1.62 -1.15 30.75
C VAL A 391 2.16 -2.10 29.67
N GLU A 392 2.36 -1.59 28.47
CA GLU A 392 2.99 -2.26 27.33
C GLU A 392 3.67 -1.19 26.46
N PRO A 393 4.66 -1.55 25.62
CA PRO A 393 5.32 -0.59 24.76
C PRO A 393 4.32 0.29 23.97
N GLY A 394 4.36 1.60 24.22
CA GLY A 394 3.47 2.59 23.60
C GLY A 394 2.03 2.64 24.12
N LEU A 395 1.67 1.84 25.12
CA LEU A 395 0.35 1.81 25.73
C LEU A 395 0.44 2.22 27.20
N SER A 396 -0.26 3.26 27.61
CA SER A 396 -0.30 3.74 28.99
C SER A 396 -1.71 3.73 29.56
N VAL A 397 -1.80 3.44 30.85
CA VAL A 397 -3.02 3.54 31.67
C VAL A 397 -2.72 4.44 32.86
N ARG A 398 -3.34 5.61 32.91
CA ARG A 398 -3.11 6.61 33.95
C ARG A 398 -4.40 6.93 34.69
N TYR A 399 -4.34 6.85 36.01
CA TYR A 399 -5.42 7.36 36.84
C TYR A 399 -5.51 8.89 36.72
N SER A 400 -6.68 9.44 36.46
CA SER A 400 -6.92 10.88 36.28
C SER A 400 -7.83 11.52 37.30
N GLY A 401 -8.27 10.78 38.29
CA GLY A 401 -9.04 11.30 39.43
C GLY A 401 -10.32 10.54 39.71
N THR A 402 -10.93 10.82 40.88
CA THR A 402 -12.24 10.32 41.25
C THR A 402 -13.17 11.51 41.49
N ASP A 403 -14.38 11.45 40.96
CA ASP A 403 -15.40 12.48 41.12
C ASP A 403 -16.20 12.33 42.43
N GLN A 404 -17.08 13.30 42.67
CA GLN A 404 -17.94 13.32 43.87
C GLN A 404 -18.96 12.16 43.94
N PHE A 405 -19.12 11.40 42.87
CA PHE A 405 -20.00 10.23 42.80
C PHE A 405 -19.23 8.91 42.96
N SER A 406 -17.99 8.96 43.41
CA SER A 406 -17.08 7.80 43.53
C SER A 406 -16.83 7.10 42.20
N VAL A 407 -16.81 7.86 41.10
CA VAL A 407 -16.43 7.37 39.81
C VAL A 407 -14.95 7.68 39.54
N ALA A 408 -14.13 6.65 39.47
CA ALA A 408 -12.72 6.76 39.12
C ALA A 408 -12.54 6.82 37.60
N SER A 409 -11.71 7.72 37.14
CA SER A 409 -11.39 7.90 35.72
C SER A 409 -9.96 7.46 35.44
N HIS A 410 -9.77 6.68 34.36
CA HIS A 410 -8.47 6.21 33.88
C HIS A 410 -8.31 6.61 32.43
N LEU A 411 -7.29 7.39 32.11
CA LEU A 411 -6.91 7.74 30.76
C LEU A 411 -6.06 6.60 30.18
N ILE A 412 -6.53 6.02 29.09
CA ILE A 412 -5.82 4.97 28.35
C ILE A 412 -5.38 5.57 27.03
N THR A 413 -4.08 5.49 26.73
CA THR A 413 -3.47 6.10 25.54
C THR A 413 -2.57 5.09 24.87
N ARG A 414 -2.66 5.01 23.52
CA ARG A 414 -1.78 4.24 22.64
C ARG A 414 -1.13 5.18 21.64
N TYR A 415 0.22 5.15 21.53
CA TYR A 415 0.99 5.85 20.51
C TYR A 415 1.57 4.86 19.52
N PHE A 416 1.28 5.03 18.25
CA PHE A 416 1.71 4.10 17.20
C PHE A 416 1.65 4.75 15.81
N SER A 417 2.30 4.12 14.85
CA SER A 417 2.18 4.39 13.42
C SER A 417 2.73 3.20 12.64
N ALA A 418 2.73 3.28 11.32
CA ALA A 418 3.45 2.37 10.44
C ALA A 418 4.31 3.15 9.45
N ALA A 419 5.45 2.59 9.06
CA ALA A 419 6.31 3.19 8.05
C ALA A 419 6.63 2.17 6.96
N VAL A 420 6.57 2.61 5.72
CA VAL A 420 7.04 1.89 4.53
C VAL A 420 8.39 2.45 4.14
N LEU A 421 9.47 1.69 4.34
CA LEU A 421 10.83 2.19 4.18
C LEU A 421 11.20 2.39 2.71
N VAL A 422 10.77 1.48 1.82
CA VAL A 422 10.91 1.61 0.36
C VAL A 422 9.62 1.17 -0.33
N GLU A 423 9.37 1.68 -1.52
CA GLU A 423 8.10 1.47 -2.22
C GLU A 423 7.84 0.01 -2.56
N ASP A 424 8.90 -0.76 -2.89
CA ASP A 424 8.81 -2.18 -3.22
C ASP A 424 8.70 -3.10 -1.99
N ALA A 425 8.54 -2.55 -0.79
CA ALA A 425 8.31 -3.31 0.43
C ALA A 425 6.86 -3.80 0.56
N ILE A 426 5.95 -3.18 -0.18
CA ILE A 426 4.52 -3.50 -0.14
C ILE A 426 3.95 -3.47 -1.55
N ALA A 427 3.10 -4.46 -1.86
CA ALA A 427 2.29 -4.48 -3.07
C ALA A 427 0.83 -4.79 -2.73
N ARG A 428 -0.08 -4.34 -3.58
CA ARG A 428 -1.51 -4.46 -3.36
C ARG A 428 -2.21 -4.98 -4.61
N LEU A 429 -2.98 -6.06 -4.45
CA LEU A 429 -3.92 -6.55 -5.44
C LEU A 429 -5.26 -5.86 -5.21
N ASP A 430 -5.76 -5.15 -6.22
CA ASP A 430 -7.02 -4.42 -6.19
C ASP A 430 -8.14 -5.18 -6.89
N ASN A 431 -9.39 -4.80 -6.63
CA ASN A 431 -10.61 -5.30 -7.26
C ASN A 431 -10.82 -6.82 -7.06
N VAL A 432 -10.45 -7.32 -5.88
CA VAL A 432 -10.56 -8.73 -5.52
C VAL A 432 -12.02 -9.08 -5.22
N LEU A 433 -12.70 -9.78 -6.13
CA LEU A 433 -14.08 -10.26 -5.95
C LEU A 433 -14.12 -11.49 -5.05
N ILE A 434 -14.98 -11.44 -4.02
CA ILE A 434 -15.10 -12.51 -3.02
C ILE A 434 -16.33 -13.39 -3.19
N GLY A 435 -17.28 -12.96 -4.02
CA GLY A 435 -18.60 -13.58 -4.16
C GLY A 435 -18.71 -14.73 -5.17
N ASN A 436 -17.61 -15.08 -5.86
CA ASN A 436 -17.64 -16.13 -6.87
C ASN A 436 -17.63 -17.52 -6.21
N TYR A 437 -18.71 -18.25 -6.38
CA TYR A 437 -18.84 -19.65 -5.96
C TYR A 437 -18.94 -20.53 -7.19
N TYR A 438 -18.40 -21.74 -7.10
CA TYR A 438 -18.39 -22.72 -8.18
C TYR A 438 -19.21 -23.94 -7.77
N ASP A 439 -20.08 -24.38 -8.65
CA ASP A 439 -20.73 -25.69 -8.52
C ASP A 439 -19.72 -26.75 -8.93
N TYR A 440 -19.23 -27.49 -7.98
CA TYR A 440 -18.44 -28.69 -8.26
C TYR A 440 -19.44 -29.78 -8.59
N ALA A 441 -19.58 -30.10 -9.88
CA ALA A 441 -20.38 -31.24 -10.28
C ALA A 441 -19.86 -32.51 -9.61
N PRO A 442 -20.74 -33.42 -9.15
CA PRO A 442 -20.36 -34.66 -8.49
C PRO A 442 -19.52 -35.57 -9.37
#